data_630355dfd835aad3fb922b24609489f7
#
_entry.id   630355dfd835aad3fb922b24609489f7
#
_cell.length_a   1.000
_cell.length_b   1.000
_cell.length_c   1.000
_cell.angle_alpha   90.00
_cell.angle_beta   90.00
_cell.angle_gamma   90.00
#
_symmetry.space_group_name_H-M   'P 1'
#
loop_
_entity.id
_entity.type
_entity.pdbx_description
1 polymer ?
#
loop_
_entity_poly.entity_id
_entity_poly.type
_entity_poly.pdbx_seq_one_letter_code
_entity_poly.pdbx_strand_id
1 'polypeptide(L)'
;MKAISTLTLAMSVFLAGAAQGADEAVTMASLAMHAEAAPQWPRLEMSEDHHLQDGLDAKLENLGLASKAQRGRLAVTLVDVTVPDRPRVASVNAHQMMYAASLPKIAILLGAFQKAHDGEMEMDAETETLLTQMIRRSSNSAATTMLERVGYSYVADILRSDRYELYDEDMNGGLWVGKPYAKKAVWQRDPLYNLSHGATPFEVARFYFLRETGRLVDAKSCARMKEMLGDPAIKHKFVAGLNIHRPGSAIYRKSGTWSTYHADSAIVERDGRRYIAVAMANDPAGGRWLSELIVALDDLIFDPENIAHDRMADDHVRPMVPPPRPPAS
;
A
#
# COMPACT_ATOMS: atom_id res chain seq x y z
N MET A 1 -60.34 -18.81 65.22
CA MET A 1 -61.18 -19.02 64.01
C MET A 1 -60.56 -18.29 62.87
N LYS A 2 -60.36 -19.02 61.78
CA LYS A 2 -60.02 -18.61 60.40
C LYS A 2 -58.53 -18.40 60.07
N ALA A 3 -57.90 -19.48 59.72
CA ALA A 3 -56.86 -19.62 58.73
C ALA A 3 -57.49 -19.68 57.35
N ILE A 4 -56.63 -19.59 56.33
CA ILE A 4 -56.76 -19.83 54.88
C ILE A 4 -56.87 -18.57 54.06
N SER A 5 -55.79 -18.23 53.39
CA SER A 5 -55.65 -18.12 51.93
C SER A 5 -54.53 -17.22 51.54
N THR A 6 -53.39 -17.77 51.26
CA THR A 6 -52.32 -17.08 50.39
C THR A 6 -51.32 -18.14 49.90
N LEU A 7 -51.76 -18.91 48.92
CA LEU A 7 -50.85 -19.82 48.20
C LEU A 7 -51.35 -20.03 46.77
N THR A 8 -51.34 -18.97 45.94
CA THR A 8 -51.59 -19.14 44.49
C THR A 8 -51.08 -17.95 43.63
N LEU A 9 -49.97 -17.33 44.01
CA LEU A 9 -49.44 -16.25 43.16
C LEU A 9 -47.93 -16.33 42.92
N ALA A 10 -47.32 -17.49 43.13
CA ALA A 10 -45.86 -17.61 42.94
C ALA A 10 -45.45 -18.46 41.71
N MET A 11 -46.40 -18.96 40.91
CA MET A 11 -46.04 -19.88 39.81
C MET A 11 -46.17 -19.28 38.40
N SER A 12 -46.72 -18.06 38.25
CA SER A 12 -46.92 -17.41 36.94
C SER A 12 -45.76 -16.50 36.53
N VAL A 13 -44.87 -16.11 37.43
CA VAL A 13 -43.76 -15.18 37.12
C VAL A 13 -42.51 -15.91 36.59
N PHE A 14 -42.33 -17.19 36.89
CA PHE A 14 -41.18 -17.97 36.44
C PHE A 14 -41.27 -18.48 34.99
N LEU A 15 -42.44 -18.54 34.38
CA LEU A 15 -42.61 -18.97 32.99
C LEU A 15 -42.47 -17.81 31.98
N ALA A 16 -42.71 -16.57 32.39
CA ALA A 16 -42.55 -15.40 31.51
C ALA A 16 -41.06 -14.98 31.32
N GLY A 17 -40.23 -15.21 32.35
CA GLY A 17 -38.79 -14.90 32.27
C GLY A 17 -37.97 -15.86 31.40
N ALA A 18 -38.41 -17.13 31.29
CA ALA A 18 -37.72 -18.12 30.47
C ALA A 18 -38.00 -17.98 28.98
N ALA A 19 -39.18 -17.45 28.60
CA ALA A 19 -39.54 -17.21 27.20
C ALA A 19 -38.81 -15.96 26.65
N GLN A 20 -38.64 -14.90 27.43
CA GLN A 20 -37.92 -13.69 27.02
C GLN A 20 -36.41 -13.95 26.86
N GLY A 21 -35.79 -14.74 27.74
CA GLY A 21 -34.39 -15.09 27.65
C GLY A 21 -34.07 -16.01 26.45
N ALA A 22 -35.03 -16.82 26.01
CA ALA A 22 -34.86 -17.67 24.82
C ALA A 22 -34.98 -16.88 23.53
N ASP A 23 -35.86 -15.90 23.44
CA ASP A 23 -35.99 -15.02 22.27
C ASP A 23 -34.79 -14.07 22.12
N GLU A 24 -34.28 -13.50 23.22
CA GLU A 24 -33.04 -12.67 23.17
C GLU A 24 -31.81 -13.52 22.79
N ALA A 25 -31.70 -14.74 23.29
CA ALA A 25 -30.60 -15.64 22.95
C ALA A 25 -30.65 -16.05 21.45
N VAL A 26 -31.83 -16.31 20.91
CA VAL A 26 -32.05 -16.62 19.49
C VAL A 26 -31.76 -15.40 18.63
N THR A 27 -32.12 -14.19 19.05
CA THR A 27 -31.87 -12.93 18.34
C THR A 27 -30.38 -12.61 18.34
N MET A 28 -29.68 -12.81 19.47
CA MET A 28 -28.21 -12.58 19.55
C MET A 28 -27.44 -13.66 18.77
N ALA A 29 -27.86 -14.90 18.77
CA ALA A 29 -27.28 -15.97 17.97
C ALA A 29 -27.53 -15.73 16.46
N SER A 30 -28.69 -15.22 16.08
CA SER A 30 -29.01 -14.84 14.70
C SER A 30 -28.20 -13.63 14.23
N LEU A 31 -28.00 -12.62 15.08
CA LEU A 31 -27.13 -11.48 14.81
C LEU A 31 -25.65 -11.89 14.70
N ALA A 32 -25.20 -12.83 15.53
CA ALA A 32 -23.84 -13.36 15.44
C ALA A 32 -23.61 -14.21 14.17
N MET A 33 -24.63 -14.90 13.68
CA MET A 33 -24.56 -15.67 12.42
C MET A 33 -24.59 -14.80 11.17
N HIS A 34 -25.01 -13.53 11.27
CA HIS A 34 -25.02 -12.56 10.16
C HIS A 34 -23.90 -11.52 10.29
N ALA A 35 -23.01 -11.64 11.27
CA ALA A 35 -21.75 -10.93 11.23
C ALA A 35 -20.94 -11.54 10.06
N GLU A 36 -21.05 -10.96 8.87
CA GLU A 36 -20.15 -11.28 7.78
C GLU A 36 -18.72 -11.25 8.33
N ALA A 37 -18.04 -12.39 8.29
CA ALA A 37 -16.64 -12.44 8.67
C ALA A 37 -15.91 -11.34 7.86
N ALA A 38 -15.22 -10.45 8.56
CA ALA A 38 -14.49 -9.40 7.89
C ALA A 38 -13.65 -10.03 6.77
N PRO A 39 -13.66 -9.48 5.55
CA PRO A 39 -12.99 -10.10 4.41
C PRO A 39 -11.53 -10.39 4.78
N GLN A 40 -11.14 -11.66 4.72
CA GLN A 40 -9.75 -12.07 4.90
C GLN A 40 -9.00 -11.70 3.63
N TRP A 41 -8.36 -10.54 3.64
CA TRP A 41 -7.54 -10.10 2.54
C TRP A 41 -6.29 -10.97 2.41
N PRO A 42 -5.92 -11.39 1.20
CA PRO A 42 -4.69 -12.14 0.98
C PRO A 42 -3.46 -11.29 1.35
N ARG A 43 -2.41 -11.98 1.75
CA ARG A 43 -1.09 -11.36 1.95
C ARG A 43 -0.40 -11.28 0.60
N LEU A 44 0.18 -10.11 0.26
CA LEU A 44 0.89 -9.94 -1.01
C LEU A 44 2.07 -10.89 -1.16
N GLU A 45 2.73 -11.24 -0.06
CA GLU A 45 3.85 -12.19 -0.02
C GLU A 45 3.45 -13.60 -0.46
N MET A 46 2.16 -13.89 -0.42
CA MET A 46 1.58 -15.18 -0.81
C MET A 46 0.87 -15.13 -2.17
N SER A 47 1.07 -14.04 -2.92
CA SER A 47 0.31 -13.74 -4.13
C SER A 47 1.17 -13.71 -5.40
N GLU A 48 2.37 -14.31 -5.36
CA GLU A 48 3.23 -14.44 -6.55
C GLU A 48 2.52 -15.27 -7.63
N ASP A 49 2.46 -14.73 -8.84
CA ASP A 49 1.81 -15.35 -9.99
C ASP A 49 2.85 -15.62 -11.07
N HIS A 50 3.07 -16.90 -11.39
CA HIS A 50 4.11 -17.32 -12.33
C HIS A 50 3.89 -16.81 -13.75
N HIS A 51 2.63 -16.77 -14.20
CA HIS A 51 2.33 -16.31 -15.55
C HIS A 51 2.60 -14.80 -15.67
N LEU A 52 2.21 -14.03 -14.65
CA LEU A 52 2.52 -12.60 -14.60
C LEU A 52 4.04 -12.36 -14.47
N GLN A 53 4.76 -13.24 -13.73
CA GLN A 53 6.21 -13.18 -13.58
C GLN A 53 6.93 -13.44 -14.90
N ASP A 54 6.58 -14.51 -15.61
CA ASP A 54 7.14 -14.84 -16.92
C ASP A 54 6.92 -13.68 -17.92
N GLY A 55 5.74 -13.07 -17.87
CA GLY A 55 5.44 -11.87 -18.65
C GLY A 55 6.29 -10.68 -18.30
N LEU A 56 6.49 -10.40 -16.99
CA LEU A 56 7.38 -9.33 -16.52
C LEU A 56 8.82 -9.54 -17.01
N ASP A 57 9.35 -10.76 -16.88
CA ASP A 57 10.71 -11.10 -17.29
C ASP A 57 10.88 -10.90 -18.79
N ALA A 58 9.94 -11.34 -19.60
CA ALA A 58 9.94 -11.12 -21.05
C ALA A 58 9.88 -9.62 -21.41
N LYS A 59 9.09 -8.81 -20.70
CA LYS A 59 9.07 -7.34 -20.91
C LYS A 59 10.41 -6.69 -20.55
N LEU A 60 11.05 -7.11 -19.47
CA LEU A 60 12.37 -6.61 -19.07
C LEU A 60 13.47 -6.97 -20.10
N GLU A 61 13.45 -8.19 -20.63
CA GLU A 61 14.36 -8.61 -21.71
C GLU A 61 14.14 -7.76 -22.97
N ASN A 62 12.91 -7.61 -23.43
CA ASN A 62 12.56 -6.84 -24.63
C ASN A 62 12.95 -5.36 -24.53
N LEU A 63 12.91 -4.78 -23.32
CA LEU A 63 13.37 -3.41 -23.05
C LEU A 63 14.90 -3.30 -22.82
N GLY A 64 15.64 -4.41 -22.81
CA GLY A 64 17.06 -4.46 -22.46
C GLY A 64 17.35 -4.07 -21.00
N LEU A 65 16.36 -4.25 -20.12
CA LEU A 65 16.44 -3.90 -18.71
C LEU A 65 16.80 -5.09 -17.79
N ALA A 66 16.68 -6.33 -18.26
CA ALA A 66 16.98 -7.51 -17.47
C ALA A 66 18.41 -7.48 -16.89
N SER A 67 19.41 -7.15 -17.72
CA SER A 67 20.79 -7.01 -17.25
C SER A 67 21.00 -5.85 -16.26
N LYS A 68 20.12 -4.86 -16.22
CA LYS A 68 20.14 -3.76 -15.25
C LYS A 68 19.57 -4.25 -13.91
N ALA A 69 18.49 -5.02 -13.97
CA ALA A 69 17.90 -5.67 -12.80
C ALA A 69 18.88 -6.67 -12.16
N GLN A 70 19.52 -7.54 -12.95
CA GLN A 70 20.55 -8.48 -12.45
C GLN A 70 21.71 -7.79 -11.73
N ARG A 71 22.07 -6.57 -12.13
CA ARG A 71 23.11 -5.77 -11.45
C ARG A 71 22.56 -4.92 -10.29
N GLY A 72 21.34 -5.13 -9.86
CA GLY A 72 20.70 -4.38 -8.78
C GLY A 72 20.46 -2.89 -9.10
N ARG A 73 20.47 -2.50 -10.40
CA ARG A 73 20.27 -1.11 -10.82
C ARG A 73 18.81 -0.78 -11.11
N LEU A 74 17.95 -1.79 -11.16
CA LEU A 74 16.51 -1.70 -11.35
C LEU A 74 15.83 -2.68 -10.40
N ALA A 75 14.78 -2.21 -9.76
CA ALA A 75 13.89 -3.01 -8.92
C ALA A 75 12.44 -2.67 -9.28
N VAL A 76 11.58 -3.69 -9.40
CA VAL A 76 10.20 -3.55 -9.87
C VAL A 76 9.28 -4.44 -9.05
N THR A 77 8.08 -3.96 -8.73
CA THR A 77 6.95 -4.76 -8.25
C THR A 77 5.71 -4.34 -9.02
N LEU A 78 5.05 -5.31 -9.62
CA LEU A 78 3.76 -5.19 -10.30
C LEU A 78 2.73 -6.00 -9.54
N VAL A 79 1.58 -5.43 -9.25
CA VAL A 79 0.46 -6.15 -8.62
C VAL A 79 -0.80 -5.89 -9.44
N ASP A 80 -1.36 -6.91 -10.03
CA ASP A 80 -2.72 -6.84 -10.56
C ASP A 80 -3.71 -6.91 -9.40
N VAL A 81 -4.46 -5.85 -9.21
CA VAL A 81 -5.49 -5.70 -8.17
C VAL A 81 -6.88 -5.48 -8.79
N THR A 82 -7.04 -5.93 -10.02
CA THR A 82 -8.35 -5.90 -10.71
C THR A 82 -9.42 -6.62 -9.87
N VAL A 83 -9.03 -7.73 -9.25
CA VAL A 83 -9.81 -8.48 -8.26
C VAL A 83 -9.05 -8.40 -6.92
N PRO A 84 -9.39 -7.45 -6.02
CA PRO A 84 -8.55 -7.14 -4.85
C PRO A 84 -8.44 -8.27 -3.81
N ASP A 85 -9.38 -9.19 -3.78
CA ASP A 85 -9.36 -10.40 -2.94
C ASP A 85 -8.52 -11.54 -3.55
N ARG A 86 -8.04 -11.38 -4.78
CA ARG A 86 -7.14 -12.29 -5.49
C ARG A 86 -6.06 -11.50 -6.24
N PRO A 87 -5.19 -10.75 -5.53
CA PRO A 87 -4.12 -10.02 -6.18
C PRO A 87 -3.11 -10.99 -6.79
N ARG A 88 -2.47 -10.56 -7.90
CA ARG A 88 -1.39 -11.30 -8.54
C ARG A 88 -0.14 -10.45 -8.54
N VAL A 89 0.98 -10.99 -8.10
CA VAL A 89 2.24 -10.26 -7.93
C VAL A 89 3.31 -10.82 -8.86
N ALA A 90 4.02 -9.93 -9.54
CA ALA A 90 5.27 -10.22 -10.22
C ALA A 90 6.31 -9.18 -9.82
N SER A 91 7.59 -9.59 -9.69
CA SER A 91 8.59 -8.65 -9.22
C SER A 91 10.01 -9.03 -9.64
N VAL A 92 10.90 -8.04 -9.64
CA VAL A 92 12.34 -8.26 -9.70
C VAL A 92 13.00 -7.34 -8.67
N ASN A 93 13.88 -7.91 -7.84
CA ASN A 93 14.52 -7.21 -6.74
C ASN A 93 13.51 -6.53 -5.78
N ALA A 94 12.36 -7.18 -5.53
CA ALA A 94 11.23 -6.63 -4.78
C ALA A 94 11.61 -6.02 -3.43
N HIS A 95 12.51 -6.68 -2.71
CA HIS A 95 12.99 -6.28 -1.38
C HIS A 95 14.35 -5.56 -1.42
N GLN A 96 14.80 -5.09 -2.59
CA GLN A 96 16.02 -4.30 -2.67
C GLN A 96 15.79 -2.89 -2.12
N MET A 97 16.41 -2.59 -0.98
CA MET A 97 16.38 -1.27 -0.37
C MET A 97 17.19 -0.27 -1.21
N MET A 98 16.56 0.80 -1.65
CA MET A 98 17.19 1.84 -2.46
C MET A 98 16.89 3.24 -1.91
N TYR A 99 17.79 4.20 -2.19
CA TYR A 99 17.48 5.61 -1.93
C TYR A 99 16.32 6.05 -2.82
N ALA A 100 15.24 6.54 -2.20
CA ALA A 100 13.95 6.75 -2.85
C ALA A 100 13.56 8.22 -3.02
N ALA A 101 14.40 9.14 -2.56
CA ALA A 101 14.18 10.61 -2.64
C ALA A 101 12.81 11.02 -2.08
N SER A 102 11.91 11.53 -2.92
CA SER A 102 10.58 12.01 -2.51
C SER A 102 9.49 10.93 -2.47
N LEU A 103 9.79 9.68 -2.85
CA LEU A 103 8.80 8.60 -2.81
C LEU A 103 8.28 8.34 -1.37
N PRO A 104 9.14 8.30 -0.33
CA PRO A 104 8.68 8.02 1.04
C PRO A 104 7.78 9.11 1.68
N LYS A 105 7.45 10.19 0.96
CA LYS A 105 6.42 11.15 1.40
C LYS A 105 5.04 10.50 1.60
N ILE A 106 4.80 9.32 1.01
CA ILE A 106 3.60 8.51 1.28
C ILE A 106 3.55 8.04 2.76
N ALA A 107 4.69 7.82 3.40
CA ALA A 107 4.73 7.50 4.83
C ALA A 107 4.29 8.68 5.71
N ILE A 108 4.65 9.92 5.32
CA ILE A 108 4.17 11.14 6.00
C ILE A 108 2.66 11.29 5.81
N LEU A 109 2.16 10.99 4.61
CA LEU A 109 0.73 10.98 4.32
C LEU A 109 -0.01 10.00 5.23
N LEU A 110 0.47 8.75 5.34
CA LEU A 110 -0.09 7.75 6.25
C LEU A 110 -0.07 8.23 7.69
N GLY A 111 1.06 8.73 8.18
CA GLY A 111 1.19 9.22 9.55
C GLY A 111 0.23 10.36 9.88
N ALA A 112 0.00 11.28 8.94
CA ALA A 112 -0.95 12.36 9.11
C ALA A 112 -2.39 11.84 9.22
N PHE A 113 -2.80 10.93 8.35
CA PHE A 113 -4.13 10.33 8.39
C PHE A 113 -4.34 9.45 9.63
N GLN A 114 -3.31 8.70 10.07
CA GLN A 114 -3.42 7.91 11.29
C GLN A 114 -3.59 8.79 12.52
N LYS A 115 -2.78 9.85 12.66
CA LYS A 115 -2.94 10.82 13.77
C LYS A 115 -4.31 11.50 13.78
N ALA A 116 -4.83 11.82 12.60
CA ALA A 116 -6.16 12.41 12.50
C ALA A 116 -7.27 11.41 12.89
N HIS A 117 -7.11 10.14 12.51
CA HIS A 117 -8.02 9.06 12.92
C HIS A 117 -8.01 8.84 14.44
N ASP A 118 -6.83 8.92 15.06
CA ASP A 118 -6.64 8.76 16.51
C ASP A 118 -7.02 10.01 17.31
N GLY A 119 -7.44 11.10 16.63
CA GLY A 119 -7.83 12.36 17.27
C GLY A 119 -6.64 13.21 17.77
N GLU A 120 -5.41 12.89 17.35
CA GLU A 120 -4.18 13.58 17.74
C GLU A 120 -3.77 14.73 16.79
N MET A 121 -4.45 14.85 15.65
CA MET A 121 -4.23 15.91 14.67
C MET A 121 -5.53 16.29 13.99
N GLU A 122 -5.74 17.58 13.73
CA GLU A 122 -6.87 18.06 12.96
C GLU A 122 -6.54 17.98 11.44
N MET A 123 -7.48 17.43 10.66
CA MET A 123 -7.42 17.41 9.21
C MET A 123 -8.14 18.65 8.66
N ASP A 124 -7.64 19.85 9.01
CA ASP A 124 -8.17 21.11 8.56
C ASP A 124 -7.76 21.45 7.10
N ALA A 125 -8.27 22.54 6.56
CA ALA A 125 -8.01 22.95 5.19
C ALA A 125 -6.52 23.26 4.92
N GLU A 126 -5.77 23.74 5.92
CA GLU A 126 -4.32 23.97 5.80
C GLU A 126 -3.58 22.64 5.70
N THR A 127 -3.87 21.70 6.59
CA THR A 127 -3.28 20.35 6.60
C THR A 127 -3.56 19.62 5.29
N GLU A 128 -4.80 19.63 4.80
CA GLU A 128 -5.16 19.04 3.51
C GLU A 128 -4.41 19.69 2.33
N THR A 129 -4.27 21.00 2.35
CA THR A 129 -3.51 21.75 1.33
C THR A 129 -2.03 21.34 1.33
N LEU A 130 -1.41 21.27 2.50
CA LEU A 130 -0.01 20.86 2.65
C LEU A 130 0.21 19.42 2.16
N LEU A 131 -0.65 18.48 2.57
CA LEU A 131 -0.59 17.09 2.14
C LEU A 131 -0.75 16.97 0.61
N THR A 132 -1.72 17.67 0.03
CA THR A 132 -1.94 17.69 -1.42
C THR A 132 -0.74 18.26 -2.17
N GLN A 133 -0.14 19.36 -1.72
CA GLN A 133 1.06 19.92 -2.32
C GLN A 133 2.27 18.99 -2.17
N MET A 134 2.42 18.36 -1.01
CA MET A 134 3.47 17.37 -0.74
C MET A 134 3.39 16.19 -1.74
N ILE A 135 2.20 15.72 -2.03
CA ILE A 135 2.00 14.57 -2.91
C ILE A 135 2.03 14.97 -4.39
N ARG A 136 1.11 15.84 -4.84
CA ARG A 136 0.94 16.17 -6.27
C ARG A 136 2.11 16.95 -6.85
N ARG A 137 2.63 17.95 -6.11
CA ARG A 137 3.77 18.80 -6.53
C ARG A 137 5.10 18.35 -5.94
N SER A 138 5.09 17.31 -5.11
CA SER A 138 6.29 16.85 -4.38
C SER A 138 6.97 17.96 -3.56
N SER A 139 6.20 18.94 -3.06
CA SER A 139 6.73 20.07 -2.28
C SER A 139 7.59 19.61 -1.11
N ASN A 140 8.83 20.07 -1.06
CA ASN A 140 9.74 19.76 0.03
C ASN A 140 9.43 20.57 1.30
N SER A 141 8.97 21.82 1.14
CA SER A 141 8.55 22.63 2.29
C SER A 141 7.32 22.03 2.96
N ALA A 142 6.29 21.70 2.18
CA ALA A 142 5.10 21.04 2.71
C ALA A 142 5.43 19.70 3.39
N ALA A 143 6.32 18.90 2.78
CA ALA A 143 6.76 17.63 3.38
C ALA A 143 7.51 17.83 4.71
N THR A 144 8.37 18.86 4.79
CA THR A 144 9.08 19.18 6.03
C THR A 144 8.10 19.63 7.11
N THR A 145 7.18 20.55 6.80
CA THR A 145 6.16 21.02 7.74
C THR A 145 5.30 19.86 8.22
N MET A 146 4.80 19.01 7.32
CA MET A 146 3.97 17.87 7.71
C MET A 146 4.75 16.83 8.53
N LEU A 147 5.99 16.54 8.19
CA LEU A 147 6.83 15.61 8.95
C LEU A 147 7.11 16.13 10.37
N GLU A 148 7.29 17.45 10.54
CA GLU A 148 7.45 18.09 11.85
C GLU A 148 6.14 18.06 12.66
N ARG A 149 4.97 18.22 12.02
CA ARG A 149 3.65 18.11 12.67
C ARG A 149 3.30 16.68 13.09
N VAL A 150 3.57 15.71 12.21
CA VAL A 150 3.32 14.28 12.46
C VAL A 150 4.31 13.73 13.50
N GLY A 151 5.58 14.11 13.39
CA GLY A 151 6.68 13.61 14.23
C GLY A 151 7.46 12.47 13.55
N TYR A 152 8.78 12.55 13.64
CA TYR A 152 9.70 11.59 12.99
C TYR A 152 9.58 10.19 13.59
N SER A 153 9.58 10.09 14.94
CA SER A 153 9.45 8.81 15.64
C SER A 153 8.09 8.18 15.33
N TYR A 154 7.01 8.97 15.34
CA TYR A 154 5.69 8.46 15.03
C TYR A 154 5.60 7.86 13.63
N VAL A 155 6.19 8.50 12.61
CA VAL A 155 6.27 7.93 11.26
C VAL A 155 7.07 6.63 11.26
N ALA A 156 8.21 6.57 11.95
CA ALA A 156 9.02 5.36 12.02
C ALA A 156 8.30 4.20 12.74
N ASP A 157 7.59 4.51 13.84
CA ASP A 157 6.84 3.53 14.63
C ASP A 157 5.66 2.95 13.83
N ILE A 158 4.93 3.82 13.09
CA ILE A 158 3.85 3.38 12.20
C ILE A 158 4.38 2.45 11.10
N LEU A 159 5.48 2.78 10.46
CA LEU A 159 6.06 1.96 9.40
C LEU A 159 6.46 0.57 9.88
N ARG A 160 6.89 0.45 11.14
CA ARG A 160 7.30 -0.81 11.78
C ARG A 160 6.15 -1.55 12.47
N SER A 161 4.98 -0.95 12.57
CA SER A 161 3.87 -1.56 13.27
C SER A 161 3.39 -2.83 12.59
N ASP A 162 2.99 -3.84 13.38
CA ASP A 162 2.37 -5.08 12.91
C ASP A 162 1.11 -4.84 12.08
N ARG A 163 0.51 -3.66 12.22
CA ARG A 163 -0.67 -3.26 11.45
C ARG A 163 -0.36 -3.03 9.98
N TYR A 164 0.81 -2.44 9.68
CA TYR A 164 1.15 -2.01 8.32
C TYR A 164 2.32 -2.76 7.72
N GLU A 165 3.30 -3.16 8.54
CA GLU A 165 4.51 -3.89 8.11
C GLU A 165 5.17 -3.22 6.88
N LEU A 166 5.30 -1.86 6.92
CA LEU A 166 5.86 -1.08 5.81
C LEU A 166 7.37 -0.85 5.94
N TYR A 167 7.95 -1.28 7.04
CA TYR A 167 9.38 -1.41 7.28
C TYR A 167 9.62 -2.62 8.17
N ASP A 168 10.22 -3.65 7.61
CA ASP A 168 10.55 -4.89 8.31
C ASP A 168 12.03 -5.25 8.06
N GLU A 169 12.82 -5.36 9.13
CA GLU A 169 14.25 -5.67 9.04
C GLU A 169 14.48 -7.09 8.51
N ASP A 170 13.58 -8.02 8.76
CA ASP A 170 13.65 -9.39 8.25
C ASP A 170 13.30 -9.48 6.76
N MET A 171 12.53 -8.49 6.23
CA MET A 171 12.20 -8.35 4.81
C MET A 171 13.09 -7.32 4.10
N ASN A 172 14.28 -7.06 4.63
CA ASN A 172 15.30 -6.17 4.05
C ASN A 172 14.95 -4.68 4.05
N GLY A 173 14.10 -4.25 4.97
CA GLY A 173 13.72 -2.85 5.16
C GLY A 173 12.36 -2.49 4.59
N GLY A 174 12.25 -1.34 3.94
CA GLY A 174 10.98 -0.82 3.44
C GLY A 174 10.96 0.70 3.34
N LEU A 175 9.81 1.31 3.58
CA LEU A 175 9.66 2.76 3.59
C LEU A 175 10.40 3.38 4.79
N TRP A 176 11.22 4.42 4.53
CA TRP A 176 11.93 5.14 5.58
C TRP A 176 12.02 6.64 5.31
N VAL A 177 11.75 7.44 6.35
CA VAL A 177 11.85 8.90 6.35
C VAL A 177 12.67 9.34 7.56
N GLY A 178 13.97 9.44 7.41
CA GLY A 178 14.90 9.73 8.51
C GLY A 178 15.44 11.16 8.53
N LYS A 179 14.94 12.05 7.64
CA LYS A 179 15.43 13.42 7.50
C LYS A 179 14.32 14.34 6.99
N PRO A 180 14.27 15.63 7.40
CA PRO A 180 13.41 16.60 6.72
C PRO A 180 13.84 16.81 5.27
N TYR A 181 12.89 17.16 4.41
CA TYR A 181 13.14 17.49 3.00
C TYR A 181 13.71 18.93 2.85
N ALA A 182 14.70 19.25 3.67
CA ALA A 182 15.37 20.54 3.76
C ALA A 182 16.86 20.36 4.06
N LYS A 183 17.61 21.47 4.03
CA LYS A 183 19.02 21.52 4.48
C LYS A 183 19.10 21.54 6.02
N LYS A 184 18.55 20.51 6.64
CA LYS A 184 18.57 20.30 8.10
C LYS A 184 19.28 18.98 8.43
N ALA A 185 19.65 18.79 9.69
CA ALA A 185 20.28 17.56 10.16
C ALA A 185 19.39 16.32 9.92
N VAL A 186 20.01 15.17 9.78
CA VAL A 186 19.34 13.88 9.78
C VAL A 186 18.83 13.62 11.20
N TRP A 187 17.60 13.15 11.33
CA TRP A 187 17.06 12.68 12.59
C TRP A 187 17.58 11.25 12.88
N GLN A 188 17.30 10.32 12.01
CA GLN A 188 17.77 8.93 12.10
C GLN A 188 17.78 8.31 10.70
N ARG A 189 18.89 7.69 10.32
CA ARG A 189 18.96 6.92 9.07
C ARG A 189 18.34 5.55 9.26
N ASP A 190 17.95 4.89 8.16
CA ASP A 190 17.42 3.55 8.25
C ASP A 190 18.48 2.59 8.83
N PRO A 191 18.05 1.62 9.65
CA PRO A 191 18.97 0.76 10.40
C PRO A 191 19.85 -0.14 9.54
N LEU A 192 19.36 -0.58 8.37
CA LEU A 192 20.03 -1.61 7.57
C LEU A 192 21.02 -1.02 6.55
N TYR A 193 20.64 0.07 5.88
CA TYR A 193 21.40 0.62 4.73
C TYR A 193 21.85 2.06 4.94
N ASN A 194 21.61 2.61 6.13
CA ASN A 194 22.01 3.99 6.47
C ASN A 194 21.47 5.05 5.48
N LEU A 195 20.29 4.81 4.91
CA LEU A 195 19.63 5.75 4.00
C LEU A 195 18.82 6.80 4.76
N SER A 196 18.81 8.04 4.29
CA SER A 196 17.96 9.09 4.88
C SER A 196 16.50 9.02 4.40
N HIS A 197 16.29 8.53 3.19
CA HIS A 197 14.98 8.30 2.57
C HIS A 197 15.09 7.03 1.74
N GLY A 198 14.54 5.95 2.23
CA GLY A 198 14.63 4.64 1.61
C GLY A 198 13.28 4.05 1.24
N ALA A 199 13.29 3.12 0.32
CA ALA A 199 12.15 2.26 0.04
C ALA A 199 12.60 0.94 -0.60
N THR A 200 11.79 -0.10 -0.40
CA THR A 200 11.77 -1.28 -1.26
C THR A 200 10.55 -1.22 -2.18
N PRO A 201 10.60 -1.72 -3.41
CA PRO A 201 9.42 -1.73 -4.28
C PRO A 201 8.24 -2.49 -3.68
N PHE A 202 8.50 -3.57 -2.94
CA PHE A 202 7.46 -4.39 -2.34
C PHE A 202 6.67 -3.64 -1.27
N GLU A 203 7.33 -2.99 -0.30
CA GLU A 203 6.64 -2.27 0.77
C GLU A 203 5.91 -1.02 0.26
N VAL A 204 6.40 -0.41 -0.82
CA VAL A 204 5.64 0.62 -1.53
C VAL A 204 4.39 0.03 -2.17
N ALA A 205 4.47 -1.14 -2.79
CA ALA A 205 3.30 -1.81 -3.36
C ALA A 205 2.31 -2.23 -2.26
N ARG A 206 2.80 -2.70 -1.10
CA ARG A 206 1.97 -3.00 0.09
C ARG A 206 1.21 -1.76 0.56
N PHE A 207 1.86 -0.59 0.64
CA PHE A 207 1.18 0.66 0.98
C PHE A 207 -0.03 0.91 0.06
N TYR A 208 0.14 0.78 -1.25
CA TYR A 208 -0.94 0.97 -2.21
C TYR A 208 -2.01 -0.12 -2.10
N PHE A 209 -1.64 -1.35 -1.85
CA PHE A 209 -2.57 -2.46 -1.67
C PHE A 209 -3.43 -2.29 -0.41
N LEU A 210 -2.82 -1.94 0.73
CA LEU A 210 -3.54 -1.61 1.95
C LEU A 210 -4.51 -0.45 1.74
N ARG A 211 -4.09 0.57 0.99
CA ARG A 211 -4.96 1.70 0.64
C ARG A 211 -6.12 1.24 -0.26
N GLU A 212 -5.85 0.39 -1.28
CA GLU A 212 -6.88 -0.07 -2.22
C GLU A 212 -7.93 -0.94 -1.54
N THR A 213 -7.52 -1.73 -0.56
CA THR A 213 -8.39 -2.62 0.20
C THR A 213 -9.03 -1.98 1.43
N GLY A 214 -8.89 -0.66 1.63
CA GLY A 214 -9.51 0.07 2.73
C GLY A 214 -8.85 -0.15 4.09
N ARG A 215 -7.67 -0.77 4.14
CA ARG A 215 -6.95 -1.16 5.38
C ARG A 215 -5.89 -0.16 5.83
N LEU A 216 -5.54 0.80 4.99
CA LEU A 216 -4.60 1.86 5.37
C LEU A 216 -5.36 2.93 6.16
N VAL A 217 -5.32 2.84 7.49
CA VAL A 217 -6.13 3.58 8.46
C VAL A 217 -7.58 3.08 8.49
N ASP A 218 -8.44 3.59 7.60
CA ASP A 218 -9.82 3.17 7.36
C ASP A 218 -10.26 3.47 5.92
N ALA A 219 -11.44 3.01 5.52
CA ALA A 219 -11.95 3.17 4.16
C ALA A 219 -12.11 4.66 3.75
N LYS A 220 -12.53 5.54 4.67
CA LYS A 220 -12.69 6.97 4.41
C LYS A 220 -11.33 7.64 4.19
N SER A 221 -10.36 7.34 5.05
CA SER A 221 -8.98 7.81 4.92
C SER A 221 -8.33 7.31 3.63
N CYS A 222 -8.56 6.04 3.26
CA CYS A 222 -8.10 5.46 2.00
C CYS A 222 -8.64 6.22 0.77
N ALA A 223 -9.94 6.56 0.77
CA ALA A 223 -10.54 7.35 -0.31
C ALA A 223 -9.92 8.75 -0.41
N ARG A 224 -9.74 9.44 0.72
CA ARG A 224 -9.11 10.77 0.76
C ARG A 224 -7.64 10.74 0.34
N MET A 225 -6.87 9.74 0.77
CA MET A 225 -5.49 9.56 0.31
C MET A 225 -5.43 9.30 -1.19
N LYS A 226 -6.39 8.54 -1.76
CA LYS A 226 -6.49 8.32 -3.21
C LYS A 226 -6.70 9.64 -3.96
N GLU A 227 -7.61 10.50 -3.51
CA GLU A 227 -7.81 11.82 -4.09
C GLU A 227 -6.52 12.66 -4.11
N MET A 228 -5.76 12.66 -3.00
CA MET A 228 -4.50 13.40 -2.91
C MET A 228 -3.41 12.83 -3.82
N LEU A 229 -3.40 11.51 -4.05
CA LEU A 229 -2.48 10.83 -4.98
C LEU A 229 -2.83 11.06 -6.46
N GLY A 230 -4.08 11.43 -6.76
CA GLY A 230 -4.55 11.74 -8.10
C GLY A 230 -4.02 13.07 -8.63
N ASP A 231 -4.28 13.36 -9.91
CA ASP A 231 -3.86 14.57 -10.60
C ASP A 231 -2.40 14.98 -10.37
N PRO A 232 -1.43 14.10 -10.67
CA PRO A 232 -0.02 14.41 -10.42
C PRO A 232 0.41 15.62 -11.26
N ALA A 233 0.86 16.69 -10.59
CA ALA A 233 1.37 17.89 -11.26
C ALA A 233 2.71 17.66 -11.98
N ILE A 234 3.47 16.64 -11.56
CA ILE A 234 4.76 16.30 -12.15
C ILE A 234 4.56 15.19 -13.18
N LYS A 235 4.72 15.54 -14.48
CA LYS A 235 4.39 14.66 -15.60
C LYS A 235 5.64 14.04 -16.25
N HIS A 236 6.37 13.22 -15.50
CA HIS A 236 7.51 12.44 -16.01
C HIS A 236 7.37 10.95 -15.64
N LYS A 237 8.26 10.08 -16.12
CA LYS A 237 8.30 8.64 -15.85
C LYS A 237 6.95 7.97 -16.12
N PHE A 238 6.28 7.34 -15.14
CA PHE A 238 5.01 6.65 -15.33
C PHE A 238 3.95 7.54 -15.98
N VAL A 239 3.81 8.78 -15.50
CA VAL A 239 2.83 9.72 -16.05
C VAL A 239 3.16 10.06 -17.51
N ALA A 240 4.43 10.24 -17.88
CA ALA A 240 4.81 10.53 -19.26
C ALA A 240 4.51 9.34 -20.18
N GLY A 241 4.90 8.11 -19.77
CA GLY A 241 4.64 6.90 -20.54
C GLY A 241 3.16 6.67 -20.77
N LEU A 242 2.35 6.69 -19.71
CA LEU A 242 0.92 6.44 -19.80
C LEU A 242 0.16 7.54 -20.54
N ASN A 243 0.45 8.82 -20.31
CA ASN A 243 -0.25 9.91 -21.02
C ASN A 243 -0.04 9.88 -22.55
N ILE A 244 1.13 9.42 -23.01
CA ILE A 244 1.44 9.31 -24.43
C ILE A 244 0.79 8.07 -25.04
N HIS A 245 0.91 6.92 -24.37
CA HIS A 245 0.58 5.63 -24.95
C HIS A 245 -0.76 5.04 -24.47
N ARG A 246 -1.28 5.50 -23.34
CA ARG A 246 -2.50 5.00 -22.70
C ARG A 246 -3.37 6.16 -22.21
N PRO A 247 -3.81 7.06 -23.13
CA PRO A 247 -4.67 8.18 -22.77
C PRO A 247 -5.94 7.69 -22.10
N GLY A 248 -6.40 8.40 -21.07
CA GLY A 248 -7.57 8.01 -20.28
C GLY A 248 -7.25 7.18 -19.04
N SER A 249 -5.99 6.77 -18.81
CA SER A 249 -5.61 6.13 -17.55
C SER A 249 -5.74 7.10 -16.38
N ALA A 250 -6.44 6.69 -15.33
CA ALA A 250 -6.42 7.37 -14.03
C ALA A 250 -5.16 6.92 -13.26
N ILE A 251 -4.36 7.89 -12.81
CA ILE A 251 -3.04 7.64 -12.23
C ILE A 251 -3.00 8.26 -10.83
N TYR A 252 -2.88 7.44 -9.80
CA TYR A 252 -2.74 7.84 -8.40
C TYR A 252 -1.30 7.55 -7.95
N ARG A 253 -0.48 8.58 -7.80
CA ARG A 253 0.97 8.43 -7.93
C ARG A 253 1.79 9.19 -6.89
N LYS A 254 2.96 8.62 -6.55
CA LYS A 254 4.08 9.36 -5.94
C LYS A 254 5.41 8.96 -6.56
N SER A 255 6.28 9.95 -6.83
CA SER A 255 7.62 9.72 -7.37
C SER A 255 8.71 10.34 -6.52
N GLY A 256 9.95 9.88 -6.77
CA GLY A 256 11.17 10.46 -6.23
C GLY A 256 12.26 10.57 -7.29
N THR A 257 13.10 11.62 -7.20
CA THR A 257 14.29 11.79 -8.05
C THR A 257 15.36 12.52 -7.26
N TRP A 258 16.55 11.96 -7.27
CA TRP A 258 17.76 12.60 -6.76
C TRP A 258 18.99 12.01 -7.44
N SER A 259 19.81 12.85 -8.07
CA SER A 259 20.99 12.40 -8.83
C SER A 259 20.62 11.29 -9.83
N THR A 260 21.21 10.10 -9.71
CA THR A 260 20.95 8.90 -10.52
C THR A 260 19.79 8.06 -10.00
N TYR A 261 19.24 8.38 -8.83
CA TYR A 261 18.12 7.65 -8.25
C TYR A 261 16.78 8.14 -8.78
N HIS A 262 16.04 7.25 -9.37
CA HIS A 262 14.71 7.49 -9.91
C HIS A 262 13.75 6.46 -9.32
N ALA A 263 12.69 6.92 -8.67
CA ALA A 263 11.62 6.07 -8.17
C ALA A 263 10.27 6.56 -8.71
N ASP A 264 9.38 5.65 -9.00
CA ASP A 264 7.99 5.94 -9.29
C ASP A 264 7.08 4.82 -8.77
N SER A 265 5.86 5.20 -8.39
CA SER A 265 4.87 4.27 -7.88
C SER A 265 3.47 4.80 -8.17
N ALA A 266 2.57 3.95 -8.61
CA ALA A 266 1.19 4.33 -8.87
C ALA A 266 0.22 3.16 -8.74
N ILE A 267 -1.03 3.49 -8.42
CA ILE A 267 -2.17 2.72 -8.88
C ILE A 267 -2.62 3.33 -10.19
N VAL A 268 -2.83 2.48 -11.17
CA VAL A 268 -3.35 2.84 -12.49
C VAL A 268 -4.69 2.15 -12.69
N GLU A 269 -5.68 2.92 -13.14
CA GLU A 269 -7.02 2.42 -13.45
C GLU A 269 -7.35 2.78 -14.89
N ARG A 270 -7.74 1.79 -15.68
CA ARG A 270 -8.15 1.95 -17.07
C ARG A 270 -9.05 0.77 -17.48
N ASP A 271 -10.10 1.04 -18.23
CA ASP A 271 -10.97 0.04 -18.88
C ASP A 271 -11.39 -1.11 -17.93
N GLY A 272 -11.73 -0.76 -16.68
CA GLY A 272 -12.18 -1.71 -15.65
C GLY A 272 -11.07 -2.55 -14.99
N ARG A 273 -9.82 -2.41 -15.41
CA ARG A 273 -8.68 -3.04 -14.74
C ARG A 273 -7.94 -2.07 -13.84
N ARG A 274 -7.28 -2.63 -12.83
CA ARG A 274 -6.54 -1.92 -11.81
C ARG A 274 -5.25 -2.62 -11.48
N TYR A 275 -4.14 -1.87 -11.44
CA TYR A 275 -2.86 -2.45 -11.05
C TYR A 275 -2.01 -1.45 -10.27
N ILE A 276 -1.12 -1.98 -9.44
CA ILE A 276 -0.08 -1.25 -8.73
C ILE A 276 1.23 -1.50 -9.45
N ALA A 277 1.92 -0.42 -9.83
CA ALA A 277 3.27 -0.50 -10.36
C ALA A 277 4.21 0.31 -9.48
N VAL A 278 5.33 -0.30 -9.11
CA VAL A 278 6.43 0.37 -8.41
C VAL A 278 7.73 0.04 -9.15
N ALA A 279 8.51 1.06 -9.49
CA ALA A 279 9.83 0.85 -10.09
C ALA A 279 10.83 1.85 -9.53
N MET A 280 12.03 1.35 -9.23
CA MET A 280 13.14 2.12 -8.69
C MET A 280 14.40 1.81 -9.49
N ALA A 281 15.14 2.85 -9.87
CA ALA A 281 16.34 2.72 -10.66
C ALA A 281 17.47 3.59 -10.08
N ASN A 282 18.69 3.09 -10.15
CA ASN A 282 19.92 3.83 -9.88
C ASN A 282 20.76 3.91 -11.15
N ASP A 283 20.37 4.81 -12.04
CA ASP A 283 21.03 5.06 -13.32
C ASP A 283 20.65 6.44 -13.85
N PRO A 284 21.57 7.20 -14.50
CA PRO A 284 21.21 8.47 -15.13
C PRO A 284 20.05 8.37 -16.13
N ALA A 285 19.89 7.22 -16.80
CA ALA A 285 18.80 6.95 -17.73
C ALA A 285 17.53 6.42 -17.04
N GLY A 286 17.54 6.23 -15.72
CA GLY A 286 16.47 5.61 -14.97
C GLY A 286 15.09 6.26 -15.17
N GLY A 287 15.05 7.58 -15.33
CA GLY A 287 13.78 8.28 -15.62
C GLY A 287 13.13 7.84 -16.95
N ARG A 288 13.95 7.61 -17.99
CA ARG A 288 13.49 7.07 -19.29
C ARG A 288 13.08 5.60 -19.15
N TRP A 289 13.89 4.79 -18.48
CA TRP A 289 13.54 3.38 -18.24
C TRP A 289 12.16 3.23 -17.60
N LEU A 290 11.86 4.03 -16.56
CA LEU A 290 10.58 3.97 -15.88
C LEU A 290 9.42 4.41 -16.78
N SER A 291 9.66 5.36 -17.71
CA SER A 291 8.64 5.80 -18.66
C SER A 291 8.31 4.75 -19.73
N GLU A 292 9.31 4.00 -20.18
CA GLU A 292 9.15 2.90 -21.12
C GLU A 292 8.55 1.66 -20.43
N LEU A 293 9.04 1.36 -19.22
CA LEU A 293 8.62 0.20 -18.43
C LEU A 293 7.13 0.24 -18.10
N ILE A 294 6.59 1.38 -17.66
CA ILE A 294 5.16 1.44 -17.27
C ILE A 294 4.22 1.09 -18.43
N VAL A 295 4.61 1.41 -19.67
CA VAL A 295 3.84 1.05 -20.87
C VAL A 295 3.85 -0.46 -21.06
N ALA A 296 5.01 -1.09 -20.89
CA ALA A 296 5.15 -2.53 -20.99
C ALA A 296 4.40 -3.29 -19.87
N LEU A 297 4.38 -2.71 -18.65
CA LEU A 297 3.61 -3.26 -17.52
C LEU A 297 2.09 -3.13 -17.77
N ASP A 298 1.64 -1.99 -18.31
CA ASP A 298 0.25 -1.81 -18.70
C ASP A 298 -0.15 -2.82 -19.78
N ASP A 299 0.67 -3.01 -20.82
CA ASP A 299 0.43 -4.02 -21.84
C ASP A 299 0.31 -5.43 -21.26
N LEU A 300 1.14 -5.77 -20.27
CA LEU A 300 1.10 -7.05 -19.61
C LEU A 300 -0.22 -7.28 -18.86
N ILE A 301 -0.72 -6.26 -18.14
CA ILE A 301 -2.01 -6.34 -17.42
C ILE A 301 -3.19 -6.49 -18.39
N PHE A 302 -3.08 -5.91 -19.59
CA PHE A 302 -4.13 -5.94 -20.62
C PHE A 302 -3.94 -7.05 -21.65
N ASP A 303 -2.92 -7.90 -21.50
CA ASP A 303 -2.71 -9.05 -22.38
C ASP A 303 -3.90 -10.02 -22.26
N PRO A 304 -4.49 -10.47 -23.41
CA PRO A 304 -5.61 -11.40 -23.39
C PRO A 304 -5.31 -12.72 -22.66
N GLU A 305 -4.08 -13.22 -22.70
CA GLU A 305 -3.67 -14.43 -21.98
C GLU A 305 -3.68 -14.19 -20.46
N ASN A 306 -3.18 -13.04 -19.99
CA ASN A 306 -3.26 -12.66 -18.59
C ASN A 306 -4.71 -12.47 -18.12
N ILE A 307 -5.57 -11.89 -18.97
CA ILE A 307 -7.00 -11.74 -18.67
C ILE A 307 -7.69 -13.11 -18.57
N ALA A 308 -7.35 -14.05 -19.43
CA ALA A 308 -7.89 -15.41 -19.39
C ALA A 308 -7.40 -16.16 -18.15
N HIS A 309 -6.11 -16.04 -17.82
CA HIS A 309 -5.50 -16.65 -16.65
C HIS A 309 -6.13 -16.14 -15.33
N ASP A 310 -6.40 -14.85 -15.23
CA ASP A 310 -7.08 -14.22 -14.08
C ASP A 310 -8.44 -14.88 -13.77
N ARG A 311 -9.11 -15.42 -14.79
CA ARG A 311 -10.38 -16.14 -14.67
C ARG A 311 -10.25 -17.59 -14.22
N MET A 312 -9.05 -18.16 -14.34
CA MET A 312 -8.77 -19.58 -14.07
C MET A 312 -7.90 -19.81 -12.82
N ALA A 313 -7.36 -18.75 -12.22
CA ALA A 313 -6.28 -18.81 -11.24
C ALA A 313 -6.75 -19.26 -9.84
N ASP A 314 -7.03 -20.55 -9.67
CA ASP A 314 -7.19 -21.15 -8.33
C ASP A 314 -5.98 -22.02 -7.89
N ASP A 315 -4.95 -22.26 -8.72
CA ASP A 315 -4.00 -23.35 -8.43
C ASP A 315 -2.50 -22.99 -8.23
N HIS A 316 -2.03 -21.73 -8.40
CA HIS A 316 -0.57 -21.50 -8.50
C HIS A 316 0.00 -20.29 -7.73
N VAL A 317 -0.43 -20.03 -6.51
CA VAL A 317 0.17 -18.98 -5.66
C VAL A 317 1.31 -19.54 -4.81
N ARG A 318 2.48 -18.89 -4.84
CA ARG A 318 3.65 -19.22 -3.99
C ARG A 318 3.97 -18.10 -2.98
N PRO A 319 4.49 -18.46 -1.78
CA PRO A 319 5.05 -17.46 -0.89
C PRO A 319 6.33 -16.84 -1.45
N MET A 320 6.49 -15.52 -1.34
CA MET A 320 7.74 -14.83 -1.65
C MET A 320 8.82 -15.19 -0.62
N VAL A 321 10.01 -15.53 -1.10
CA VAL A 321 11.16 -15.83 -0.23
C VAL A 321 11.81 -14.51 0.20
N PRO A 322 12.00 -14.25 1.50
CA PRO A 322 12.72 -13.05 1.94
C PRO A 322 14.15 -13.03 1.42
N PRO A 323 14.70 -11.84 1.12
CA PRO A 323 16.07 -11.71 0.64
C PRO A 323 17.08 -12.06 1.72
N PRO A 324 18.33 -12.43 1.35
CA PRO A 324 19.40 -12.62 2.31
C PRO A 324 19.70 -11.30 3.04
N ARG A 325 19.94 -11.40 4.34
CA ARG A 325 20.34 -10.24 5.15
C ARG A 325 21.69 -9.68 4.66
N PRO A 326 21.88 -8.35 4.70
CA PRO A 326 23.19 -7.77 4.44
C PRO A 326 24.22 -8.30 5.44
N PRO A 327 25.50 -8.41 5.05
CA PRO A 327 26.56 -8.78 6.00
C PRO A 327 26.61 -7.74 7.12
N ALA A 328 26.76 -8.22 8.36
CA ALA A 328 26.96 -7.36 9.52
C ALA A 328 28.20 -6.48 9.29
N SER A 329 28.03 -5.17 9.37
CA SER A 329 29.09 -4.16 9.23
C SER A 329 29.94 -4.05 10.48
#